data_e0f34c1724c5b08e124b15a0b705ce79
#
_entry.id   e0f34c1724c5b08e124b15a0b705ce79
#
_cell.length_a   1.000
_cell.length_b   1.000
_cell.length_c   1.000
_cell.angle_alpha   90.00
_cell.angle_beta   90.00
_cell.angle_gamma   90.00
#
_symmetry.space_group_name_H-M   'P 1'
#
loop_
_entity.id
_entity.type
_entity.pdbx_description
1 polymer ?
#
loop_
_entity_poly.entity_id
_entity_poly.type
_entity_poly.pdbx_seq_one_letter_code
_entity_poly.pdbx_strand_id
1 'polypeptide(L)'
;MFPPLFPSFVRNVIYPVYRGFRKDRVLEILEDLEHVQWLSSDEIEELCWGRLESLLKSAVTHVPYYHDLFGEAGLEVDGIQNPADFRKIPLLSKEKIRKAGRRLITRDPLRKGYSSSTGGSTGEPLYFYLDSSVGPLRRANGFRAYRWSGVDIGDRRAHLWGYHLDMSTRERMVEGIKNYFNNIIFLSTFDMSQESMNGYVAKLRRFKPELVVGYPSALTVFSEFCRSGRRRIPQPKAVVTSGERLYAHQREIIEEAFASPVFDRYGSREFANVANECEEHHGLHVFSDLFYTEVIHESGRPAQSGEVGELVVTDLFNLYMPFIRYRTGDLAVPTEDKCPCGRGLPILDRIEGRTFDAVVTPGGKTVGGFFWTWLSRAVPGISQFQIEQRDRSGITFKIVPGDDWKDEFKGELESRIKENCGEGFHVRFMIVDEIPLARSGKSKFIVSNIEERLVIKSKIHKATISGEDPDNVDCLILDGELMKLSNIASGEKVLIVDNTNGSRIETFVIEGAQGSGQAVVGGAGTKLVHAGDEVSIMAFTWSEDSHRDFKNILVDGENMFVRFLTEIAGEKL
;
A
#
# COMPACT_ATOMS: atom_id res chain seq x y z
N MET A 1 -7.58 31.55 -23.26
CA MET A 1 -7.29 30.13 -23.53
C MET A 1 -7.32 29.95 -25.06
N PHE A 2 -6.24 29.47 -25.65
CA PHE A 2 -6.18 29.17 -27.09
C PHE A 2 -7.18 28.07 -27.45
N PRO A 3 -7.68 27.98 -28.68
CA PRO A 3 -8.55 26.89 -29.11
C PRO A 3 -7.79 25.56 -29.04
N PRO A 4 -8.47 24.43 -28.73
CA PRO A 4 -7.83 23.12 -28.71
C PRO A 4 -7.36 22.75 -30.13
N LEU A 5 -6.27 22.03 -30.22
CA LEU A 5 -5.73 21.55 -31.49
C LEU A 5 -6.57 20.37 -32.02
N PHE A 6 -6.57 20.16 -33.31
CA PHE A 6 -7.20 18.98 -33.90
C PHE A 6 -6.40 17.72 -33.53
N PRO A 7 -7.04 16.67 -33.02
CA PRO A 7 -6.35 15.43 -32.61
C PRO A 7 -5.45 14.85 -33.70
N SER A 8 -5.92 14.82 -34.95
CA SER A 8 -5.13 14.37 -36.11
C SER A 8 -3.88 15.20 -36.35
N PHE A 9 -3.95 16.52 -36.13
CA PHE A 9 -2.77 17.39 -36.25
C PHE A 9 -1.75 17.14 -35.14
N VAL A 10 -2.22 16.95 -33.93
CA VAL A 10 -1.32 16.59 -32.82
C VAL A 10 -0.66 15.23 -33.07
N ARG A 11 -1.44 14.25 -33.51
CA ARG A 11 -0.96 12.88 -33.75
C ARG A 11 0.02 12.82 -34.92
N ASN A 12 -0.30 13.44 -36.03
CA ASN A 12 0.42 13.26 -37.31
C ASN A 12 1.52 14.28 -37.55
N VAL A 13 1.50 15.43 -36.84
CA VAL A 13 2.48 16.51 -37.05
C VAL A 13 3.22 16.83 -35.78
N ILE A 14 2.52 17.24 -34.70
CA ILE A 14 3.20 17.71 -33.47
C ILE A 14 3.97 16.60 -32.82
N TYR A 15 3.34 15.44 -32.61
CA TYR A 15 3.95 14.33 -31.91
C TYR A 15 5.17 13.74 -32.64
N PRO A 16 5.14 13.50 -33.94
CA PRO A 16 6.32 13.10 -34.72
C PRO A 16 7.46 14.11 -34.68
N VAL A 17 7.16 15.40 -34.82
CA VAL A 17 8.17 16.48 -34.75
C VAL A 17 8.82 16.51 -33.36
N TYR A 18 8.01 16.48 -32.30
CA TYR A 18 8.49 16.39 -30.90
C TYR A 18 9.37 15.17 -30.68
N ARG A 19 8.98 14.02 -31.23
CA ARG A 19 9.72 12.76 -31.20
C ARG A 19 11.09 12.90 -31.89
N GLY A 20 11.15 13.48 -33.06
CA GLY A 20 12.40 13.70 -33.79
C GLY A 20 13.42 14.51 -33.01
N PHE A 21 12.97 15.58 -32.34
CA PHE A 21 13.83 16.40 -31.47
C PHE A 21 14.33 15.67 -30.22
N ARG A 22 13.53 14.78 -29.64
CA ARG A 22 13.87 14.07 -28.40
C ARG A 22 14.50 12.70 -28.60
N LYS A 23 14.59 12.19 -29.83
CA LYS A 23 14.93 10.78 -30.13
C LYS A 23 14.08 9.80 -29.32
N ASP A 24 12.78 10.14 -29.19
CA ASP A 24 11.83 9.45 -28.32
C ASP A 24 11.27 8.22 -29.05
N ARG A 25 11.43 7.02 -28.47
CA ARG A 25 11.00 5.74 -29.05
C ARG A 25 9.60 5.30 -28.61
N VAL A 26 8.78 6.21 -28.08
CA VAL A 26 7.47 5.88 -27.49
C VAL A 26 6.56 5.13 -28.46
N LEU A 27 6.52 5.46 -29.75
CA LEU A 27 5.64 4.78 -30.72
C LEU A 27 6.10 3.36 -31.02
N GLU A 28 7.41 3.14 -31.15
CA GLU A 28 7.98 1.80 -31.35
C GLU A 28 7.68 0.90 -30.14
N ILE A 29 7.95 1.44 -28.95
CA ILE A 29 7.65 0.74 -27.69
C ILE A 29 6.14 0.46 -27.56
N LEU A 30 5.28 1.40 -27.98
CA LEU A 30 3.84 1.22 -27.94
C LEU A 30 3.39 0.08 -28.85
N GLU A 31 3.93 0.01 -30.08
CA GLU A 31 3.65 -1.08 -31.03
C GLU A 31 4.07 -2.44 -30.43
N ASP A 32 5.26 -2.50 -29.82
CA ASP A 32 5.73 -3.71 -29.15
C ASP A 32 4.79 -4.11 -27.98
N LEU A 33 4.40 -3.17 -27.12
CA LEU A 33 3.50 -3.43 -26.00
C LEU A 33 2.09 -3.86 -26.46
N GLU A 34 1.60 -3.30 -27.56
CA GLU A 34 0.33 -3.71 -28.16
C GLU A 34 0.37 -5.09 -28.79
N HIS A 35 1.51 -5.52 -29.28
CA HIS A 35 1.68 -6.89 -29.73
C HIS A 35 1.75 -7.85 -28.53
N VAL A 36 2.57 -7.56 -27.54
CA VAL A 36 2.79 -8.43 -26.36
C VAL A 36 1.50 -8.70 -25.58
N GLN A 37 0.58 -7.76 -25.46
CA GLN A 37 -0.66 -7.96 -24.71
C GLN A 37 -1.55 -9.09 -25.27
N TRP A 38 -1.35 -9.52 -26.52
CA TRP A 38 -2.12 -10.57 -27.20
C TRP A 38 -1.39 -11.93 -27.24
N LEU A 39 -0.19 -12.02 -26.69
CA LEU A 39 0.48 -13.29 -26.46
C LEU A 39 -0.33 -14.12 -25.44
N SER A 40 -0.15 -15.42 -25.45
CA SER A 40 -0.73 -16.30 -24.43
C SER A 40 -0.21 -15.96 -23.03
N SER A 41 -0.93 -16.36 -22.00
CA SER A 41 -0.49 -16.16 -20.62
C SER A 41 0.88 -16.78 -20.35
N ASP A 42 1.14 -17.97 -20.90
CA ASP A 42 2.41 -18.69 -20.74
C ASP A 42 3.58 -17.94 -21.42
N GLU A 43 3.37 -17.41 -22.64
CA GLU A 43 4.39 -16.61 -23.35
C GLU A 43 4.68 -15.29 -22.62
N ILE A 44 3.66 -14.66 -22.02
CA ILE A 44 3.85 -13.44 -21.21
C ILE A 44 4.61 -13.77 -19.92
N GLU A 45 4.29 -14.90 -19.27
CA GLU A 45 5.00 -15.35 -18.07
C GLU A 45 6.47 -15.64 -18.37
N GLU A 46 6.78 -16.35 -19.46
CA GLU A 46 8.15 -16.60 -19.90
C GLU A 46 8.90 -15.29 -20.20
N LEU A 47 8.27 -14.34 -20.89
CA LEU A 47 8.85 -13.03 -21.17
C LEU A 47 9.12 -12.25 -19.87
N CYS A 48 8.17 -12.27 -18.95
CA CYS A 48 8.29 -11.61 -17.64
C CYS A 48 9.46 -12.22 -16.85
N TRP A 49 9.55 -13.55 -16.83
CA TRP A 49 10.58 -14.29 -16.12
C TRP A 49 11.98 -13.98 -16.67
N GLY A 50 12.17 -14.02 -17.99
CA GLY A 50 13.44 -13.67 -18.62
C GLY A 50 13.90 -12.24 -18.34
N ARG A 51 12.95 -11.30 -18.25
CA ARG A 51 13.23 -9.90 -17.83
C ARG A 51 13.61 -9.82 -16.35
N LEU A 52 12.94 -10.59 -15.50
CA LEU A 52 13.22 -10.69 -14.07
C LEU A 52 14.63 -11.23 -13.82
N GLU A 53 15.03 -12.31 -14.51
CA GLU A 53 16.40 -12.84 -14.43
C GLU A 53 17.45 -11.79 -14.83
N SER A 54 17.20 -11.08 -15.93
CA SER A 54 18.08 -10.00 -16.40
C SER A 54 18.21 -8.87 -15.38
N LEU A 55 17.11 -8.48 -14.74
CA LEU A 55 17.08 -7.51 -13.64
C LEU A 55 17.90 -8.00 -12.46
N LEU A 56 17.71 -9.25 -12.00
CA LEU A 56 18.42 -9.83 -10.86
C LEU A 56 19.93 -9.89 -11.12
N LYS A 57 20.34 -10.36 -12.30
CA LYS A 57 21.76 -10.37 -12.71
C LYS A 57 22.37 -8.97 -12.68
N SER A 58 21.69 -7.99 -13.24
CA SER A 58 22.13 -6.59 -13.21
C SER A 58 22.19 -6.03 -11.79
N ALA A 59 21.17 -6.27 -10.97
CA ALA A 59 21.07 -5.77 -9.61
C ALA A 59 22.18 -6.34 -8.70
N VAL A 60 22.40 -7.64 -8.72
CA VAL A 60 23.46 -8.28 -7.90
C VAL A 60 24.85 -7.86 -8.36
N THR A 61 25.07 -7.68 -9.67
CA THR A 61 26.38 -7.27 -10.21
C THR A 61 26.70 -5.80 -9.94
N HIS A 62 25.72 -4.91 -10.07
CA HIS A 62 25.99 -3.48 -10.13
C HIS A 62 25.43 -2.65 -8.97
N VAL A 63 24.51 -3.20 -8.14
CA VAL A 63 23.89 -2.46 -7.05
C VAL A 63 24.38 -2.98 -5.70
N PRO A 64 25.16 -2.18 -4.94
CA PRO A 64 25.78 -2.64 -3.69
C PRO A 64 24.81 -3.22 -2.67
N TYR A 65 23.60 -2.68 -2.59
CA TYR A 65 22.57 -3.17 -1.68
C TYR A 65 22.18 -4.62 -2.00
N TYR A 66 21.93 -4.94 -3.27
CA TYR A 66 21.53 -6.29 -3.67
C TYR A 66 22.70 -7.28 -3.66
N HIS A 67 23.91 -6.82 -3.97
CA HIS A 67 25.11 -7.64 -3.83
C HIS A 67 25.25 -8.17 -2.40
N ASP A 68 25.16 -7.28 -1.42
CA ASP A 68 25.29 -7.65 0.00
C ASP A 68 24.08 -8.46 0.47
N LEU A 69 22.85 -8.07 0.09
CA LEU A 69 21.62 -8.80 0.43
C LEU A 69 21.66 -10.27 -0.01
N PHE A 70 22.13 -10.53 -1.22
CA PHE A 70 22.24 -11.89 -1.75
C PHE A 70 23.32 -12.68 -1.02
N GLY A 71 24.48 -12.05 -0.73
CA GLY A 71 25.55 -12.66 0.05
C GLY A 71 25.12 -13.01 1.48
N GLU A 72 24.45 -12.09 2.18
CA GLU A 72 23.93 -12.30 3.54
C GLU A 72 22.84 -13.39 3.60
N ALA A 73 22.00 -13.49 2.55
CA ALA A 73 20.94 -14.48 2.46
C ALA A 73 21.39 -15.84 1.89
N GLY A 74 22.65 -15.97 1.48
CA GLY A 74 23.17 -17.18 0.84
C GLY A 74 22.48 -17.51 -0.49
N LEU A 75 22.02 -16.48 -1.22
CA LEU A 75 21.30 -16.62 -2.48
C LEU A 75 22.24 -16.43 -3.68
N GLU A 76 22.05 -17.25 -4.68
CA GLU A 76 22.68 -17.10 -6.00
C GLU A 76 21.62 -16.81 -7.05
N VAL A 77 21.91 -15.93 -8.02
CA VAL A 77 20.93 -15.56 -9.05
C VAL A 77 20.50 -16.76 -9.88
N ASP A 78 21.47 -17.61 -10.25
CA ASP A 78 21.20 -18.83 -11.04
C ASP A 78 20.40 -19.90 -10.26
N GLY A 79 20.32 -19.80 -8.93
CA GLY A 79 19.48 -20.62 -8.06
C GLY A 79 18.02 -20.19 -8.01
N ILE A 80 17.68 -19.03 -8.61
CA ILE A 80 16.30 -18.50 -8.64
C ILE A 80 15.67 -18.91 -9.98
N GLN A 81 15.01 -20.07 -9.99
CA GLN A 81 14.47 -20.68 -11.21
C GLN A 81 12.94 -20.67 -11.30
N ASN A 82 12.26 -20.29 -10.22
CA ASN A 82 10.80 -20.30 -10.13
C ASN A 82 10.28 -19.28 -9.09
N PRO A 83 8.98 -19.00 -9.05
CA PRO A 83 8.38 -18.08 -8.08
C PRO A 83 8.64 -18.43 -6.61
N ALA A 84 8.83 -19.72 -6.26
CA ALA A 84 9.13 -20.11 -4.88
C ALA A 84 10.55 -19.71 -4.48
N ASP A 85 11.52 -19.83 -5.39
CA ASP A 85 12.89 -19.36 -5.16
C ASP A 85 12.94 -17.84 -5.10
N PHE A 86 12.23 -17.13 -5.99
CA PHE A 86 12.16 -15.67 -5.99
C PHE A 86 11.63 -15.11 -4.66
N ARG A 87 10.67 -15.79 -4.04
CA ARG A 87 10.13 -15.41 -2.73
C ARG A 87 11.13 -15.48 -1.57
N LYS A 88 12.26 -16.17 -1.74
CA LYS A 88 13.36 -16.17 -0.75
C LYS A 88 14.08 -14.81 -0.67
N ILE A 89 13.98 -13.97 -1.71
CA ILE A 89 14.53 -12.61 -1.67
C ILE A 89 13.72 -11.78 -0.68
N PRO A 90 14.35 -11.14 0.32
CA PRO A 90 13.64 -10.32 1.30
C PRO A 90 12.88 -9.14 0.69
N LEU A 91 11.67 -8.87 1.17
CA LEU A 91 10.85 -7.73 0.75
C LEU A 91 11.57 -6.40 0.97
N LEU A 92 11.44 -5.50 0.00
CA LEU A 92 11.95 -4.13 0.05
C LEU A 92 10.86 -3.20 0.60
N SER A 93 11.12 -2.55 1.73
CA SER A 93 10.21 -1.56 2.32
C SER A 93 10.74 -0.13 2.14
N LYS A 94 9.88 0.87 2.40
CA LYS A 94 10.27 2.29 2.38
C LYS A 94 11.37 2.60 3.38
N GLU A 95 11.36 1.97 4.55
CA GLU A 95 12.37 2.12 5.59
C GLU A 95 13.71 1.56 5.11
N LYS A 96 13.70 0.38 4.48
CA LYS A 96 14.91 -0.22 3.87
C LYS A 96 15.49 0.67 2.78
N ILE A 97 14.65 1.29 1.94
CA ILE A 97 15.09 2.23 0.91
C ILE A 97 15.75 3.45 1.55
N ARG A 98 15.14 4.06 2.57
CA ARG A 98 15.72 5.21 3.29
C ARG A 98 17.06 4.86 3.93
N LYS A 99 17.13 3.70 4.59
CA LYS A 99 18.35 3.20 5.25
C LYS A 99 19.46 2.89 4.24
N ALA A 100 19.13 2.27 3.13
CA ALA A 100 20.10 1.90 2.10
C ALA A 100 20.60 3.13 1.31
N GLY A 101 19.73 4.13 1.10
CA GLY A 101 20.10 5.38 0.42
C GLY A 101 20.78 5.15 -0.94
N ARG A 102 21.97 5.71 -1.11
CA ARG A 102 22.74 5.58 -2.36
C ARG A 102 23.24 4.17 -2.66
N ARG A 103 23.21 3.23 -1.71
CA ARG A 103 23.59 1.83 -1.96
C ARG A 103 22.62 1.10 -2.89
N LEU A 104 21.38 1.61 -3.03
CA LEU A 104 20.41 1.11 -4.01
C LEU A 104 20.65 1.62 -5.43
N ILE A 105 21.54 2.59 -5.64
CA ILE A 105 21.87 3.12 -6.97
C ILE A 105 22.95 2.25 -7.62
N THR A 106 22.71 1.91 -8.89
CA THR A 106 23.65 1.14 -9.69
C THR A 106 25.01 1.84 -9.84
N ARG A 107 26.08 1.05 -9.88
CA ARG A 107 27.45 1.48 -10.24
C ARG A 107 27.75 1.32 -11.73
N ASP A 108 26.78 0.84 -12.52
CA ASP A 108 26.94 0.74 -13.97
C ASP A 108 27.09 2.15 -14.58
N PRO A 109 28.29 2.50 -15.16
CA PRO A 109 28.55 3.82 -15.70
C PRO A 109 27.74 4.16 -16.95
N LEU A 110 27.12 3.15 -17.58
CA LEU A 110 26.29 3.33 -18.77
C LEU A 110 24.88 3.78 -18.42
N ARG A 111 24.45 3.65 -17.16
CA ARG A 111 23.12 4.03 -16.71
C ARG A 111 23.05 5.49 -16.27
N LYS A 112 21.93 6.13 -16.58
CA LYS A 112 21.61 7.48 -16.13
C LYS A 112 20.23 7.48 -15.48
N GLY A 113 20.10 8.20 -14.38
CA GLY A 113 18.85 8.30 -13.65
C GLY A 113 18.50 9.74 -13.32
N TYR A 114 17.22 9.96 -13.01
CA TYR A 114 16.70 11.21 -12.48
C TYR A 114 15.92 10.98 -11.21
N SER A 115 15.92 11.98 -10.31
CA SER A 115 15.23 11.89 -9.03
C SER A 115 13.71 12.04 -9.18
N SER A 116 12.98 11.33 -8.35
CA SER A 116 11.55 11.43 -8.17
C SER A 116 11.19 11.31 -6.68
N SER A 117 9.95 11.63 -6.31
CA SER A 117 9.49 11.47 -4.94
C SER A 117 8.02 11.10 -4.86
N THR A 118 7.64 10.38 -3.79
CA THR A 118 6.24 10.10 -3.48
C THR A 118 5.56 11.34 -2.89
N GLY A 119 4.23 11.41 -2.99
CA GLY A 119 3.45 12.53 -2.46
C GLY A 119 3.34 12.62 -0.93
N GLY A 120 4.03 11.74 -0.18
CA GLY A 120 4.08 11.80 1.29
C GLY A 120 2.72 11.69 1.99
N SER A 121 1.83 10.81 1.55
CA SER A 121 0.51 10.61 2.19
C SER A 121 0.59 10.19 3.67
N THR A 122 1.75 9.71 4.11
CA THR A 122 2.06 9.32 5.51
C THR A 122 3.00 10.27 6.24
N GLY A 123 3.25 11.50 5.70
CA GLY A 123 4.08 12.53 6.33
C GLY A 123 5.40 12.80 5.61
N GLU A 124 6.26 11.81 5.42
CA GLU A 124 7.57 11.99 4.78
C GLU A 124 7.60 11.45 3.35
N PRO A 125 8.00 12.26 2.34
CA PRO A 125 8.20 11.79 0.98
C PRO A 125 9.32 10.75 0.91
N LEU A 126 9.13 9.70 0.11
CA LEU A 126 10.21 8.81 -0.28
C LEU A 126 10.88 9.37 -1.53
N TYR A 127 12.18 9.67 -1.45
CA TYR A 127 13.00 10.04 -2.61
C TYR A 127 13.60 8.79 -3.24
N PHE A 128 13.52 8.69 -4.56
CA PHE A 128 14.05 7.57 -5.33
C PHE A 128 14.51 8.04 -6.71
N TYR A 129 15.15 7.15 -7.45
CA TYR A 129 15.66 7.45 -8.79
C TYR A 129 15.06 6.50 -9.82
N LEU A 130 14.82 7.05 -10.99
CA LEU A 130 14.32 6.32 -12.15
C LEU A 130 15.39 6.31 -13.23
N ASP A 131 15.57 5.15 -13.87
CA ASP A 131 16.38 5.05 -15.08
C ASP A 131 15.81 5.94 -16.19
N SER A 132 16.68 6.64 -16.90
CA SER A 132 16.26 7.55 -17.97
C SER A 132 15.53 6.84 -19.12
N SER A 133 15.72 5.53 -19.27
CA SER A 133 15.05 4.70 -20.27
C SER A 133 13.58 4.39 -19.95
N VAL A 134 13.18 4.45 -18.67
CA VAL A 134 11.79 4.09 -18.29
C VAL A 134 10.76 5.18 -18.65
N GLY A 135 11.20 6.43 -18.87
CA GLY A 135 10.29 7.52 -19.22
C GLY A 135 9.47 7.27 -20.48
N PRO A 136 10.10 6.96 -21.63
CA PRO A 136 9.40 6.55 -22.85
C PRO A 136 8.50 5.33 -22.66
N LEU A 137 8.98 4.31 -21.96
CA LEU A 137 8.24 3.07 -21.68
C LEU A 137 6.95 3.33 -20.89
N ARG A 138 7.03 4.13 -19.84
CA ARG A 138 5.87 4.51 -19.01
C ARG A 138 4.85 5.32 -19.80
N ARG A 139 5.29 6.19 -20.70
CA ARG A 139 4.38 6.92 -21.60
C ARG A 139 3.71 6.00 -22.61
N ALA A 140 4.45 5.08 -23.22
CA ALA A 140 3.90 4.08 -24.14
C ALA A 140 2.85 3.21 -23.44
N ASN A 141 3.16 2.70 -22.25
CA ASN A 141 2.20 1.93 -21.45
C ASN A 141 0.93 2.76 -21.09
N GLY A 142 1.09 4.03 -20.77
CA GLY A 142 -0.03 4.94 -20.55
C GLY A 142 -0.92 5.10 -21.79
N PHE A 143 -0.33 5.18 -22.99
CA PHE A 143 -1.09 5.23 -24.25
C PHE A 143 -1.75 3.90 -24.58
N ARG A 144 -1.09 2.74 -24.33
CA ARG A 144 -1.69 1.41 -24.45
C ARG A 144 -2.98 1.34 -23.62
N ALA A 145 -2.90 1.75 -22.34
CA ALA A 145 -4.06 1.74 -21.45
C ALA A 145 -5.18 2.69 -21.93
N TYR A 146 -4.86 3.87 -22.45
CA TYR A 146 -5.87 4.77 -23.00
C TYR A 146 -6.52 4.21 -24.27
N ARG A 147 -5.79 3.47 -25.11
CA ARG A 147 -6.36 2.82 -26.30
C ARG A 147 -7.43 1.78 -25.92
N TRP A 148 -7.32 1.12 -24.76
CA TRP A 148 -8.37 0.23 -24.24
C TRP A 148 -9.69 0.97 -23.96
N SER A 149 -9.61 2.25 -23.66
CA SER A 149 -10.79 3.11 -23.49
C SER A 149 -11.20 3.88 -24.77
N GLY A 150 -10.66 3.49 -25.93
CA GLY A 150 -10.96 4.12 -27.23
C GLY A 150 -10.32 5.50 -27.46
N VAL A 151 -9.29 5.85 -26.65
CA VAL A 151 -8.61 7.15 -26.69
C VAL A 151 -7.16 6.98 -27.14
N ASP A 152 -6.70 7.82 -28.06
CA ASP A 152 -5.37 7.70 -28.66
C ASP A 152 -4.53 8.97 -28.49
N ILE A 153 -3.29 8.92 -28.95
CA ILE A 153 -2.35 10.04 -28.97
C ILE A 153 -2.97 11.22 -29.71
N GLY A 154 -2.92 12.39 -29.08
CA GLY A 154 -3.46 13.63 -29.64
C GLY A 154 -4.91 13.91 -29.27
N ASP A 155 -5.67 12.93 -28.80
CA ASP A 155 -7.03 13.15 -28.33
C ASP A 155 -7.04 14.10 -27.13
N ARG A 156 -8.12 14.90 -27.00
CA ARG A 156 -8.24 15.90 -25.95
C ARG A 156 -8.54 15.26 -24.60
N ARG A 157 -7.76 15.60 -23.59
CA ARG A 157 -7.86 15.01 -22.26
C ARG A 157 -8.06 16.09 -21.21
N ALA A 158 -9.02 15.91 -20.32
CA ALA A 158 -9.21 16.76 -19.15
C ALA A 158 -8.83 15.97 -17.89
N HIS A 159 -7.97 16.54 -17.08
CA HIS A 159 -7.53 15.95 -15.83
C HIS A 159 -8.13 16.72 -14.65
N LEU A 160 -8.99 16.07 -13.88
CA LEU A 160 -9.48 16.55 -12.56
C LEU A 160 -8.55 16.01 -11.50
N TRP A 161 -7.50 16.78 -11.18
CA TRP A 161 -6.35 16.27 -10.43
C TRP A 161 -5.78 17.29 -9.46
N GLY A 162 -5.12 16.81 -8.38
CA GLY A 162 -4.33 17.64 -7.47
C GLY A 162 -3.05 18.10 -8.18
N TYR A 163 -3.12 19.27 -8.84
CA TYR A 163 -2.06 19.76 -9.69
C TYR A 163 -1.28 20.90 -9.02
N HIS A 164 -0.01 20.64 -8.75
CA HIS A 164 1.08 21.60 -8.53
C HIS A 164 0.82 22.85 -7.66
N LEU A 165 0.72 22.66 -6.34
CA LEU A 165 0.83 23.78 -5.40
C LEU A 165 2.28 24.32 -5.33
N ASP A 166 3.28 23.46 -5.61
CA ASP A 166 4.70 23.74 -5.37
C ASP A 166 5.48 24.22 -6.61
N MET A 167 4.82 24.45 -7.75
CA MET A 167 5.51 24.88 -8.97
C MET A 167 5.73 26.38 -9.01
N SER A 168 6.95 26.77 -9.37
CA SER A 168 7.28 28.15 -9.72
C SER A 168 6.47 28.65 -10.95
N THR A 169 6.33 29.96 -11.09
CA THR A 169 5.63 30.57 -12.24
C THR A 169 6.20 30.12 -13.59
N ARG A 170 7.53 29.96 -13.67
CA ARG A 170 8.22 29.50 -14.89
C ARG A 170 7.88 28.05 -15.22
N GLU A 171 7.87 27.17 -14.22
CA GLU A 171 7.50 25.77 -14.40
C GLU A 171 6.05 25.62 -14.83
N ARG A 172 5.13 26.37 -14.22
CA ARG A 172 3.71 26.42 -14.65
C ARG A 172 3.54 26.86 -16.08
N MET A 173 4.30 27.85 -16.54
CA MET A 173 4.26 28.32 -17.92
C MET A 173 4.76 27.24 -18.90
N VAL A 174 5.90 26.62 -18.61
CA VAL A 174 6.46 25.55 -19.44
C VAL A 174 5.52 24.35 -19.52
N GLU A 175 4.94 23.97 -18.39
CA GLU A 175 3.98 22.88 -18.33
C GLU A 175 2.67 23.23 -19.08
N GLY A 176 2.20 24.46 -18.95
CA GLY A 176 1.06 24.94 -19.71
C GLY A 176 1.26 24.85 -21.23
N ILE A 177 2.46 25.16 -21.73
CA ILE A 177 2.83 25.02 -23.14
C ILE A 177 2.83 23.54 -23.55
N LYS A 178 3.44 22.66 -22.75
CA LYS A 178 3.44 21.22 -23.01
C LYS A 178 2.03 20.65 -23.06
N ASN A 179 1.19 21.02 -22.08
CA ASN A 179 -0.19 20.57 -21.99
C ASN A 179 -1.02 21.03 -23.20
N TYR A 180 -0.80 22.25 -23.67
CA TYR A 180 -1.45 22.74 -24.89
C TYR A 180 -1.11 21.88 -26.11
N PHE A 181 0.17 21.58 -26.34
CA PHE A 181 0.60 20.73 -27.46
C PHE A 181 0.19 19.26 -27.32
N ASN A 182 -0.06 18.77 -26.09
CA ASN A 182 -0.58 17.42 -25.83
C ASN A 182 -2.11 17.36 -25.75
N ASN A 183 -2.83 18.45 -26.04
CA ASN A 183 -4.27 18.55 -25.90
C ASN A 183 -4.76 18.16 -24.48
N ILE A 184 -4.13 18.71 -23.45
CA ILE A 184 -4.48 18.44 -22.05
C ILE A 184 -4.93 19.73 -21.37
N ILE A 185 -6.02 19.66 -20.61
CA ILE A 185 -6.39 20.69 -19.63
C ILE A 185 -6.43 20.11 -18.23
N PHE A 186 -6.13 20.96 -17.25
CA PHE A 186 -6.23 20.60 -15.85
C PHE A 186 -7.34 21.37 -15.14
N LEU A 187 -8.09 20.65 -14.31
CA LEU A 187 -9.10 21.13 -13.37
C LEU A 187 -8.59 20.77 -11.99
N SER A 188 -8.47 21.73 -11.08
CA SER A 188 -7.86 21.53 -9.78
C SER A 188 -8.82 20.84 -8.81
N THR A 189 -8.38 19.78 -8.14
CA THR A 189 -9.14 19.18 -7.03
C THR A 189 -8.96 19.92 -5.70
N PHE A 190 -8.07 20.89 -5.62
CA PHE A 190 -7.86 21.70 -4.41
C PHE A 190 -8.93 22.77 -4.20
N ASP A 191 -9.68 23.09 -5.24
CA ASP A 191 -10.80 24.03 -5.18
C ASP A 191 -12.00 23.43 -5.90
N MET A 192 -12.86 22.78 -5.14
CA MET A 192 -14.13 22.19 -5.58
C MET A 192 -15.32 23.04 -5.14
N SER A 193 -15.13 24.36 -4.95
CA SER A 193 -16.20 25.31 -4.68
C SER A 193 -17.22 25.36 -5.84
N GLN A 194 -18.44 25.77 -5.56
CA GLN A 194 -19.49 25.90 -6.58
C GLN A 194 -19.06 26.83 -7.73
N GLU A 195 -18.33 27.92 -7.42
CA GLU A 195 -17.80 28.84 -8.41
C GLU A 195 -16.78 28.19 -9.32
N SER A 196 -15.79 27.49 -8.74
CA SER A 196 -14.77 26.76 -9.50
C SER A 196 -15.35 25.64 -10.33
N MET A 197 -16.27 24.85 -9.79
CA MET A 197 -16.95 23.79 -10.53
C MET A 197 -17.81 24.33 -11.70
N ASN A 198 -18.46 25.48 -11.55
CA ASN A 198 -19.12 26.16 -12.69
C ASN A 198 -18.09 26.55 -13.78
N GLY A 199 -16.91 27.04 -13.37
CA GLY A 199 -15.79 27.30 -14.27
C GLY A 199 -15.30 26.03 -14.99
N TYR A 200 -15.30 24.89 -14.30
CA TYR A 200 -14.92 23.59 -14.91
C TYR A 200 -15.94 23.15 -15.96
N VAL A 201 -17.24 23.29 -15.69
CA VAL A 201 -18.29 23.02 -16.68
C VAL A 201 -18.07 23.87 -17.95
N ALA A 202 -17.81 25.17 -17.80
CA ALA A 202 -17.55 26.05 -18.92
C ALA A 202 -16.28 25.65 -19.73
N LYS A 203 -15.19 25.28 -19.01
CA LYS A 203 -13.96 24.79 -19.64
C LYS A 203 -14.18 23.50 -20.41
N LEU A 204 -14.88 22.52 -19.82
CA LEU A 204 -15.19 21.24 -20.47
C LEU A 204 -16.04 21.43 -21.70
N ARG A 205 -17.09 22.27 -21.64
CA ARG A 205 -17.95 22.58 -22.81
C ARG A 205 -17.18 23.17 -23.97
N ARG A 206 -16.21 24.05 -23.70
CA ARG A 206 -15.36 24.67 -24.72
C ARG A 206 -14.33 23.70 -25.28
N PHE A 207 -13.70 22.90 -24.40
CA PHE A 207 -12.60 22.01 -24.76
C PHE A 207 -13.07 20.70 -25.39
N LYS A 208 -14.22 20.19 -24.98
CA LYS A 208 -14.83 18.93 -25.43
C LYS A 208 -13.84 17.75 -25.37
N PRO A 209 -13.41 17.34 -24.20
CA PRO A 209 -12.45 16.25 -24.05
C PRO A 209 -13.01 14.92 -24.56
N GLU A 210 -12.16 14.11 -25.18
CA GLU A 210 -12.42 12.70 -25.47
C GLU A 210 -12.17 11.80 -24.27
N LEU A 211 -11.36 12.24 -23.30
CA LEU A 211 -11.08 11.53 -22.07
C LEU A 211 -11.13 12.48 -20.87
N VAL A 212 -11.75 12.04 -19.80
CA VAL A 212 -11.64 12.67 -18.49
C VAL A 212 -10.88 11.74 -17.55
N VAL A 213 -9.86 12.24 -16.86
CA VAL A 213 -9.06 11.46 -15.88
C VAL A 213 -9.16 12.17 -14.55
N GLY A 214 -9.43 11.42 -13.46
CA GLY A 214 -9.53 12.06 -12.14
C GLY A 214 -9.49 11.09 -10.98
N TYR A 215 -9.47 11.66 -9.77
CA TYR A 215 -9.69 10.88 -8.56
C TYR A 215 -11.17 10.47 -8.47
N PRO A 216 -11.49 9.22 -8.09
CA PRO A 216 -12.88 8.79 -7.89
C PRO A 216 -13.70 9.76 -7.04
N SER A 217 -13.16 10.21 -5.90
CA SER A 217 -13.85 11.14 -5.00
C SER A 217 -14.17 12.49 -5.66
N ALA A 218 -13.18 13.09 -6.34
CA ALA A 218 -13.35 14.37 -7.00
C ALA A 218 -14.33 14.30 -8.20
N LEU A 219 -14.24 13.22 -8.97
CA LEU A 219 -15.17 12.96 -10.07
C LEU A 219 -16.60 12.78 -9.56
N THR A 220 -16.79 12.07 -8.44
CA THR A 220 -18.12 11.89 -7.81
C THR A 220 -18.69 13.23 -7.38
N VAL A 221 -17.94 14.05 -6.64
CA VAL A 221 -18.39 15.39 -6.20
C VAL A 221 -18.76 16.26 -7.38
N PHE A 222 -17.94 16.27 -8.43
CA PHE A 222 -18.22 17.03 -9.64
C PHE A 222 -19.45 16.51 -10.40
N SER A 223 -19.64 15.20 -10.46
CA SER A 223 -20.80 14.54 -11.06
C SER A 223 -22.11 14.90 -10.34
N GLU A 224 -22.11 14.82 -9.02
CA GLU A 224 -23.26 15.22 -8.18
C GLU A 224 -23.60 16.70 -8.33
N PHE A 225 -22.59 17.57 -8.37
CA PHE A 225 -22.76 18.99 -8.66
C PHE A 225 -23.38 19.23 -10.03
N CYS A 226 -22.98 18.49 -11.05
CA CYS A 226 -23.56 18.59 -12.39
C CYS A 226 -25.02 18.11 -12.40
N ARG A 227 -25.31 17.00 -11.73
CA ARG A 227 -26.64 16.40 -11.64
C ARG A 227 -27.62 17.30 -10.89
N SER A 228 -27.29 17.74 -9.67
CA SER A 228 -28.14 18.57 -8.83
C SER A 228 -28.53 19.90 -9.51
N GLY A 229 -27.57 20.52 -10.20
CA GLY A 229 -27.77 21.75 -10.97
C GLY A 229 -28.26 21.55 -12.40
N ARG A 230 -28.59 20.34 -12.84
CA ARG A 230 -28.94 19.99 -14.23
C ARG A 230 -27.96 20.56 -15.28
N ARG A 231 -26.67 20.56 -14.94
CA ARG A 231 -25.61 21.12 -15.78
C ARG A 231 -25.13 20.08 -16.79
N ARG A 232 -25.37 20.33 -18.07
CA ARG A 232 -24.89 19.45 -19.14
C ARG A 232 -23.38 19.64 -19.32
N ILE A 233 -22.63 18.55 -19.34
CA ILE A 233 -21.21 18.47 -19.68
C ILE A 233 -21.04 17.67 -20.98
N PRO A 234 -19.93 17.86 -21.73
CA PRO A 234 -19.65 17.03 -22.91
C PRO A 234 -19.52 15.57 -22.49
N GLN A 235 -20.02 14.69 -23.34
CA GLN A 235 -19.82 13.26 -23.22
C GLN A 235 -18.44 12.90 -23.79
N PRO A 236 -17.45 12.45 -22.96
CA PRO A 236 -16.20 11.91 -23.46
C PRO A 236 -16.40 10.49 -24.00
N LYS A 237 -15.38 9.91 -24.64
CA LYS A 237 -15.37 8.48 -24.98
C LYS A 237 -15.31 7.61 -23.72
N ALA A 238 -14.55 8.08 -22.72
CA ALA A 238 -14.36 7.38 -21.45
C ALA A 238 -13.99 8.34 -20.30
N VAL A 239 -14.20 7.87 -19.09
CA VAL A 239 -13.64 8.44 -17.86
C VAL A 239 -12.67 7.44 -17.25
N VAL A 240 -11.47 7.86 -16.87
CA VAL A 240 -10.47 7.01 -16.19
C VAL A 240 -10.29 7.49 -14.77
N THR A 241 -10.49 6.60 -13.82
CA THR A 241 -10.21 6.85 -12.40
C THR A 241 -8.80 6.39 -12.04
N SER A 242 -8.18 7.02 -11.05
CA SER A 242 -6.89 6.57 -10.52
C SER A 242 -6.54 7.23 -9.19
N GLY A 243 -5.63 6.60 -8.45
CA GLY A 243 -5.01 7.17 -7.26
C GLY A 243 -5.81 7.01 -5.98
N GLU A 244 -7.05 6.59 -6.05
CA GLU A 244 -7.94 6.19 -4.98
C GLU A 244 -8.67 4.93 -5.44
N ARG A 245 -9.25 4.16 -4.50
CA ARG A 245 -10.12 3.04 -4.84
C ARG A 245 -11.40 3.58 -5.49
N LEU A 246 -11.80 2.98 -6.60
CA LEU A 246 -13.11 3.19 -7.21
C LEU A 246 -14.14 2.24 -6.59
N TYR A 247 -15.23 2.79 -6.06
CA TYR A 247 -16.35 2.02 -5.54
C TYR A 247 -17.50 1.94 -6.58
N ALA A 248 -18.26 0.86 -6.56
CA ALA A 248 -19.32 0.61 -7.55
C ALA A 248 -20.27 1.80 -7.71
N HIS A 249 -20.68 2.39 -6.63
CA HIS A 249 -21.56 3.55 -6.65
C HIS A 249 -20.95 4.84 -7.21
N GLN A 250 -19.66 5.04 -6.96
CA GLN A 250 -18.95 6.18 -7.57
C GLN A 250 -18.91 5.98 -9.08
N ARG A 251 -18.68 4.75 -9.53
CA ARG A 251 -18.78 4.38 -10.95
C ARG A 251 -20.12 4.75 -11.51
N GLU A 252 -21.22 4.31 -10.88
CA GLU A 252 -22.59 4.61 -11.32
C GLU A 252 -22.87 6.13 -11.42
N ILE A 253 -22.52 6.90 -10.38
CA ILE A 253 -22.69 8.35 -10.35
C ILE A 253 -21.91 9.05 -11.46
N ILE A 254 -20.66 8.61 -11.70
CA ILE A 254 -19.78 9.19 -12.72
C ILE A 254 -20.29 8.82 -14.12
N GLU A 255 -20.66 7.56 -14.35
CA GLU A 255 -21.18 7.08 -15.63
C GLU A 255 -22.49 7.78 -16.02
N GLU A 256 -23.39 7.95 -15.05
CA GLU A 256 -24.64 8.70 -15.25
C GLU A 256 -24.36 10.16 -15.65
N ALA A 257 -23.48 10.84 -14.93
CA ALA A 257 -23.21 12.26 -15.16
C ALA A 257 -22.49 12.55 -16.48
N PHE A 258 -21.53 11.70 -16.85
CA PHE A 258 -20.74 11.84 -18.09
C PHE A 258 -21.38 11.10 -19.28
N ALA A 259 -22.36 10.25 -19.05
CA ALA A 259 -22.94 9.33 -20.04
C ALA A 259 -21.88 8.51 -20.79
N SER A 260 -20.85 8.05 -20.08
CA SER A 260 -19.64 7.41 -20.62
C SER A 260 -19.11 6.32 -19.68
N PRO A 261 -18.50 5.25 -20.20
CA PRO A 261 -17.94 4.19 -19.36
C PRO A 261 -16.79 4.70 -18.51
N VAL A 262 -16.69 4.16 -17.30
CA VAL A 262 -15.59 4.43 -16.36
C VAL A 262 -14.61 3.27 -16.36
N PHE A 263 -13.33 3.56 -16.47
CA PHE A 263 -12.23 2.60 -16.42
C PHE A 263 -11.39 2.85 -15.16
N ASP A 264 -11.18 1.83 -14.34
CA ASP A 264 -10.30 1.95 -13.19
C ASP A 264 -8.86 1.68 -13.54
N ARG A 265 -7.94 2.40 -12.90
CA ARG A 265 -6.51 2.31 -13.13
C ARG A 265 -5.74 2.34 -11.82
N TYR A 266 -4.93 1.33 -11.61
CA TYR A 266 -3.98 1.28 -10.49
C TYR A 266 -2.59 1.70 -10.91
N GLY A 267 -1.98 2.57 -10.11
CA GLY A 267 -0.61 3.01 -10.31
C GLY A 267 -0.09 3.87 -9.17
N SER A 268 1.21 4.09 -9.19
CA SER A 268 1.91 4.88 -8.17
C SER A 268 2.95 5.81 -8.78
N ARG A 269 3.54 6.66 -7.95
CA ARG A 269 4.66 7.52 -8.40
C ARG A 269 5.89 6.69 -8.76
N GLU A 270 6.11 5.58 -8.06
CA GLU A 270 7.23 4.67 -8.24
C GLU A 270 7.17 3.94 -9.59
N PHE A 271 5.97 3.52 -10.02
CA PHE A 271 5.77 2.62 -11.16
C PHE A 271 4.98 3.21 -12.32
N ALA A 272 4.31 4.34 -12.12
CA ALA A 272 3.30 4.93 -13.00
C ALA A 272 2.06 4.02 -13.10
N ASN A 273 1.77 3.41 -14.24
CA ASN A 273 0.60 2.57 -14.46
C ASN A 273 0.97 1.09 -14.34
N VAL A 274 0.47 0.38 -13.33
CA VAL A 274 0.76 -1.04 -13.05
C VAL A 274 -0.36 -1.94 -13.55
N ALA A 275 -1.63 -1.52 -13.39
CA ALA A 275 -2.77 -2.28 -13.84
C ALA A 275 -3.91 -1.38 -14.30
N ASN A 276 -4.75 -1.87 -15.21
CA ASN A 276 -5.83 -1.09 -15.83
C ASN A 276 -7.00 -2.00 -16.23
N GLU A 277 -8.22 -1.51 -16.09
CA GLU A 277 -9.38 -2.14 -16.71
C GLU A 277 -9.31 -2.05 -18.22
N CYS A 278 -9.83 -3.07 -18.90
CA CYS A 278 -10.10 -3.07 -20.33
C CYS A 278 -11.60 -2.82 -20.60
N GLU A 279 -12.01 -2.89 -21.84
CA GLU A 279 -13.38 -2.69 -22.31
C GLU A 279 -14.41 -3.66 -21.72
N GLU A 280 -13.98 -4.80 -21.20
CA GLU A 280 -14.85 -5.81 -20.58
C GLU A 280 -15.12 -5.53 -19.10
N HIS A 281 -14.38 -4.62 -18.48
CA HIS A 281 -14.49 -4.28 -17.04
C HIS A 281 -14.44 -5.49 -16.08
N HIS A 282 -13.70 -6.54 -16.49
CA HIS A 282 -13.55 -7.78 -15.73
C HIS A 282 -12.22 -7.79 -14.95
N GLY A 283 -12.13 -6.94 -13.90
CA GLY A 283 -10.92 -6.73 -13.12
C GLY A 283 -9.87 -5.85 -13.82
N LEU A 284 -8.68 -5.75 -13.23
CA LEU A 284 -7.59 -4.90 -13.72
C LEU A 284 -6.47 -5.78 -14.30
N HIS A 285 -6.22 -5.69 -15.59
CA HIS A 285 -5.06 -6.33 -16.22
C HIS A 285 -3.76 -5.75 -15.67
N VAL A 286 -2.91 -6.60 -15.12
CA VAL A 286 -1.56 -6.25 -14.69
C VAL A 286 -0.64 -6.22 -15.90
N PHE A 287 0.13 -5.16 -16.07
CA PHE A 287 1.16 -5.06 -17.10
C PHE A 287 2.39 -5.90 -16.74
N SER A 288 2.19 -7.23 -16.73
CA SER A 288 3.21 -8.21 -16.31
C SER A 288 4.41 -8.28 -17.27
N ASP A 289 4.25 -7.74 -18.47
CA ASP A 289 5.36 -7.48 -19.38
C ASP A 289 6.29 -6.35 -18.89
N LEU A 290 5.86 -5.54 -17.91
CA LEU A 290 6.65 -4.45 -17.32
C LEU A 290 6.96 -4.66 -15.84
N PHE A 291 6.10 -5.38 -15.14
CA PHE A 291 6.15 -5.55 -13.69
C PHE A 291 5.92 -7.02 -13.31
N TYR A 292 6.77 -7.55 -12.45
CA TYR A 292 6.43 -8.78 -11.75
C TYR A 292 5.69 -8.42 -10.46
N THR A 293 4.48 -8.94 -10.30
CA THR A 293 3.63 -8.64 -9.15
C THR A 293 3.35 -9.88 -8.31
N GLU A 294 3.29 -9.69 -6.99
CA GLU A 294 2.89 -10.70 -6.02
C GLU A 294 1.79 -10.11 -5.14
N VAL A 295 0.79 -10.91 -4.77
CA VAL A 295 -0.17 -10.56 -3.72
C VAL A 295 0.13 -11.46 -2.52
N ILE A 296 0.56 -10.85 -1.40
CA ILE A 296 1.04 -11.58 -0.23
C ILE A 296 0.01 -11.47 0.89
N HIS A 297 -0.53 -12.61 1.31
CA HIS A 297 -1.43 -12.70 2.45
C HIS A 297 -0.72 -12.29 3.75
N GLU A 298 -1.46 -11.87 4.77
CA GLU A 298 -0.91 -11.44 6.08
C GLU A 298 -0.02 -12.49 6.75
N SER A 299 -0.25 -13.79 6.49
CA SER A 299 0.59 -14.90 6.96
C SER A 299 1.92 -15.05 6.21
N GLY A 300 2.24 -14.18 5.24
CA GLY A 300 3.47 -14.21 4.44
C GLY A 300 3.46 -15.16 3.23
N ARG A 301 2.41 -15.99 3.05
CA ARG A 301 2.21 -16.83 1.85
C ARG A 301 1.61 -16.02 0.70
N PRO A 302 1.68 -16.51 -0.54
CA PRO A 302 0.85 -15.96 -1.63
C PRO A 302 -0.63 -16.00 -1.27
N ALA A 303 -1.36 -14.93 -1.57
CA ALA A 303 -2.81 -14.89 -1.44
C ALA A 303 -3.44 -15.78 -2.52
N GLN A 304 -4.48 -16.53 -2.15
CA GLN A 304 -5.26 -17.33 -3.10
C GLN A 304 -6.30 -16.45 -3.81
N SER A 305 -6.89 -16.96 -4.88
CA SER A 305 -7.98 -16.28 -5.59
C SER A 305 -9.09 -15.87 -4.61
N GLY A 306 -9.48 -14.61 -4.65
CA GLY A 306 -10.49 -14.02 -3.76
C GLY A 306 -9.98 -13.56 -2.38
N GLU A 307 -8.75 -13.91 -1.98
CA GLU A 307 -8.17 -13.46 -0.70
C GLU A 307 -7.53 -12.07 -0.83
N VAL A 308 -7.65 -11.28 0.21
CA VAL A 308 -6.96 -9.99 0.30
C VAL A 308 -5.51 -10.20 0.69
N GLY A 309 -4.59 -9.53 -0.01
CA GLY A 309 -3.17 -9.52 0.35
C GLY A 309 -2.50 -8.20 -0.03
N GLU A 310 -1.28 -7.98 0.48
CA GLU A 310 -0.47 -6.81 0.12
C GLU A 310 0.11 -6.99 -1.28
N LEU A 311 -0.09 -5.98 -2.12
CA LEU A 311 0.49 -5.96 -3.46
C LEU A 311 1.98 -5.58 -3.39
N VAL A 312 2.81 -6.47 -3.87
CA VAL A 312 4.26 -6.31 -3.96
C VAL A 312 4.64 -6.23 -5.44
N VAL A 313 5.45 -5.24 -5.80
CA VAL A 313 5.79 -4.96 -7.21
C VAL A 313 7.30 -4.96 -7.40
N THR A 314 7.75 -5.62 -8.48
CA THR A 314 9.11 -5.54 -8.99
C THR A 314 9.08 -4.85 -10.35
N ASP A 315 9.80 -3.71 -10.50
CA ASP A 315 9.93 -2.99 -11.78
C ASP A 315 11.04 -3.63 -12.62
N LEU A 316 10.66 -4.26 -13.73
CA LEU A 316 11.56 -5.03 -14.59
C LEU A 316 12.53 -4.15 -15.42
N PHE A 317 12.31 -2.84 -15.46
CA PHE A 317 13.05 -1.92 -16.33
C PHE A 317 13.83 -0.82 -15.61
N ASN A 318 13.54 -0.55 -14.34
CA ASN A 318 14.30 0.44 -13.59
C ASN A 318 15.63 -0.13 -13.08
N LEU A 319 16.64 -0.19 -13.95
CA LEU A 319 17.97 -0.73 -13.63
C LEU A 319 18.86 0.28 -12.90
N TYR A 320 18.47 1.56 -12.82
CA TYR A 320 19.25 2.59 -12.13
C TYR A 320 19.11 2.51 -10.60
N MET A 321 17.89 2.32 -10.11
CA MET A 321 17.57 2.05 -8.71
C MET A 321 16.50 0.97 -8.68
N PRO A 322 16.87 -0.30 -8.79
CA PRO A 322 15.91 -1.39 -8.89
C PRO A 322 15.04 -1.52 -7.65
N PHE A 323 13.73 -1.66 -7.88
CA PHE A 323 12.78 -2.02 -6.84
C PHE A 323 12.38 -3.48 -7.04
N ILE A 324 13.02 -4.37 -6.28
CA ILE A 324 12.77 -5.81 -6.31
C ILE A 324 11.96 -6.17 -5.06
N ARG A 325 10.79 -6.80 -5.26
CA ARG A 325 9.84 -7.16 -4.22
C ARG A 325 9.47 -5.98 -3.30
N TYR A 326 9.12 -4.85 -3.91
CA TYR A 326 8.79 -3.63 -3.17
C TYR A 326 7.36 -3.69 -2.64
N ARG A 327 7.22 -3.52 -1.33
CA ARG A 327 5.96 -3.38 -0.61
C ARG A 327 5.33 -2.04 -0.95
N THR A 328 4.23 -2.06 -1.70
CA THR A 328 3.52 -0.83 -2.07
C THR A 328 2.75 -0.23 -0.89
N GLY A 329 2.33 -1.07 0.04
CA GLY A 329 1.37 -0.75 1.09
C GLY A 329 -0.07 -0.69 0.58
N ASP A 330 -0.33 -1.12 -0.64
CA ASP A 330 -1.67 -1.22 -1.21
C ASP A 330 -2.13 -2.69 -1.13
N LEU A 331 -3.42 -2.91 -0.89
CA LEU A 331 -4.05 -4.22 -0.82
C LEU A 331 -4.75 -4.54 -2.13
N ALA A 332 -4.62 -5.78 -2.59
CA ALA A 332 -5.26 -6.28 -3.79
C ALA A 332 -5.87 -7.67 -3.56
N VAL A 333 -6.77 -8.06 -4.46
CA VAL A 333 -7.36 -9.39 -4.49
C VAL A 333 -6.97 -10.04 -5.81
N PRO A 334 -6.21 -11.14 -5.79
CA PRO A 334 -5.90 -11.90 -7.00
C PRO A 334 -7.10 -12.71 -7.45
N THR A 335 -7.14 -13.05 -8.74
CA THR A 335 -8.10 -14.00 -9.30
C THR A 335 -7.42 -14.91 -10.32
N GLU A 336 -7.94 -16.11 -10.48
CA GLU A 336 -7.54 -17.07 -11.53
C GLU A 336 -8.43 -16.94 -12.79
N ASP A 337 -9.44 -16.08 -12.74
CA ASP A 337 -10.33 -15.86 -13.87
C ASP A 337 -9.56 -15.27 -15.06
N LYS A 338 -10.02 -15.60 -16.25
CA LYS A 338 -9.51 -15.00 -17.49
C LYS A 338 -10.49 -13.96 -18.00
N CYS A 339 -9.96 -12.82 -18.42
CA CYS A 339 -10.78 -11.79 -19.02
C CYS A 339 -11.28 -12.22 -20.41
N PRO A 340 -12.57 -12.03 -20.72
CA PRO A 340 -13.13 -12.38 -22.03
C PRO A 340 -12.57 -11.52 -23.18
N CYS A 341 -11.86 -10.44 -22.92
CA CYS A 341 -11.21 -9.61 -23.95
C CYS A 341 -10.14 -10.35 -24.76
N GLY A 342 -9.62 -11.49 -24.26
CA GLY A 342 -8.63 -12.31 -24.93
C GLY A 342 -7.17 -11.88 -24.75
N ARG A 343 -6.87 -10.81 -24.01
CA ARG A 343 -5.48 -10.45 -23.65
C ARG A 343 -4.90 -11.48 -22.69
N GLY A 344 -3.65 -11.89 -22.92
CA GLY A 344 -2.97 -12.86 -22.04
C GLY A 344 -2.42 -12.28 -20.75
N LEU A 345 -2.57 -10.97 -20.51
CA LEU A 345 -2.16 -10.32 -19.27
C LEU A 345 -2.99 -10.81 -18.09
N PRO A 346 -2.37 -11.19 -16.94
CA PRO A 346 -3.11 -11.60 -15.75
C PRO A 346 -3.94 -10.45 -15.19
N ILE A 347 -4.99 -10.79 -14.45
CA ILE A 347 -5.88 -9.80 -13.83
C ILE A 347 -5.84 -9.86 -12.30
N LEU A 348 -6.02 -8.71 -11.67
CA LEU A 348 -6.46 -8.58 -10.29
C LEU A 348 -7.97 -8.38 -10.29
N ASP A 349 -8.69 -9.05 -9.40
CA ASP A 349 -10.13 -8.81 -9.24
C ASP A 349 -10.39 -7.35 -8.89
N ARG A 350 -9.65 -6.82 -7.90
CA ARG A 350 -9.75 -5.42 -7.47
C ARG A 350 -8.58 -4.96 -6.61
N ILE A 351 -8.47 -3.65 -6.47
CA ILE A 351 -7.63 -3.00 -5.46
C ILE A 351 -8.51 -2.64 -4.27
N GLU A 352 -8.12 -3.09 -3.06
CA GLU A 352 -8.89 -2.87 -1.83
C GLU A 352 -8.60 -1.53 -1.14
N GLY A 353 -7.51 -0.86 -1.50
CA GLY A 353 -7.03 0.37 -0.88
C GLY A 353 -5.69 0.17 -0.20
N ARG A 354 -5.37 0.98 0.81
CA ARG A 354 -4.08 0.89 1.52
C ARG A 354 -4.22 0.14 2.83
N THR A 355 -3.15 -0.54 3.24
CA THR A 355 -3.01 -1.11 4.58
C THR A 355 -3.22 -0.07 5.68
N PHE A 356 -2.84 1.19 5.44
CA PHE A 356 -3.01 2.30 6.37
C PHE A 356 -4.38 3.00 6.28
N ASP A 357 -5.21 2.65 5.29
CA ASP A 357 -6.58 3.15 5.17
C ASP A 357 -7.59 2.14 5.76
N ALA A 358 -7.19 1.44 6.81
CA ALA A 358 -7.99 0.48 7.53
C ALA A 358 -8.02 0.83 9.03
N VAL A 359 -9.10 0.47 9.68
CA VAL A 359 -9.27 0.54 11.13
C VAL A 359 -8.86 -0.79 11.74
N VAL A 360 -8.04 -0.77 12.77
CA VAL A 360 -7.63 -1.97 13.51
C VAL A 360 -8.45 -2.08 14.80
N THR A 361 -9.11 -3.21 15.00
CA THR A 361 -9.90 -3.47 16.22
C THR A 361 -9.02 -3.90 17.40
N PRO A 362 -9.54 -3.87 18.65
CA PRO A 362 -8.80 -4.37 19.82
C PRO A 362 -8.31 -5.81 19.67
N GLY A 363 -9.07 -6.66 18.99
CA GLY A 363 -8.70 -8.05 18.69
C GLY A 363 -7.72 -8.23 17.53
N GLY A 364 -7.18 -7.12 16.94
CA GLY A 364 -6.25 -7.16 15.82
C GLY A 364 -6.90 -7.33 14.44
N LYS A 365 -8.22 -7.48 14.36
CA LYS A 365 -8.94 -7.55 13.07
C LYS A 365 -8.84 -6.23 12.33
N THR A 366 -8.46 -6.28 11.07
CA THR A 366 -8.40 -5.10 10.18
C THR A 366 -9.72 -4.92 9.45
N VAL A 367 -10.33 -3.74 9.55
CA VAL A 367 -11.58 -3.35 8.90
C VAL A 367 -11.29 -2.33 7.80
N GLY A 368 -11.29 -2.78 6.56
CA GLY A 368 -10.93 -1.99 5.38
C GLY A 368 -11.95 -0.91 4.99
N GLY A 369 -11.52 0.00 4.11
CA GLY A 369 -12.30 1.17 3.68
C GLY A 369 -13.68 0.85 3.07
N PHE A 370 -13.86 -0.36 2.53
CA PHE A 370 -15.15 -0.81 1.99
C PHE A 370 -16.27 -0.77 3.03
N PHE A 371 -16.03 -1.31 4.23
CA PHE A 371 -17.01 -1.33 5.31
C PHE A 371 -17.47 0.09 5.67
N TRP A 372 -16.54 1.02 5.82
CA TRP A 372 -16.83 2.39 6.22
C TRP A 372 -17.60 3.17 5.14
N THR A 373 -17.27 2.93 3.89
CA THR A 373 -17.97 3.53 2.75
C THR A 373 -19.39 2.94 2.60
N TRP A 374 -19.55 1.63 2.79
CA TRP A 374 -20.86 0.99 2.81
C TRP A 374 -21.70 1.52 3.98
N LEU A 375 -21.10 1.61 5.17
CA LEU A 375 -21.76 2.09 6.38
C LEU A 375 -22.27 3.53 6.23
N SER A 376 -21.46 4.42 5.67
CA SER A 376 -21.85 5.82 5.46
C SER A 376 -23.03 6.01 4.52
N ARG A 377 -23.40 4.99 3.76
CA ARG A 377 -24.53 4.98 2.82
C ARG A 377 -25.76 4.27 3.33
N ALA A 378 -25.55 3.34 4.26
CA ALA A 378 -26.67 2.67 4.91
C ALA A 378 -27.58 3.68 5.65
N VAL A 379 -27.08 4.91 5.84
CA VAL A 379 -27.76 6.00 6.52
C VAL A 379 -27.83 7.21 5.58
N PRO A 380 -29.02 7.77 5.32
CA PRO A 380 -29.17 8.93 4.44
C PRO A 380 -28.57 10.20 5.05
N GLY A 381 -28.20 11.16 4.21
CA GLY A 381 -27.81 12.50 4.62
C GLY A 381 -26.35 12.66 5.06
N ILE A 382 -25.47 11.68 4.85
CA ILE A 382 -24.03 11.86 5.01
C ILE A 382 -23.45 12.39 3.68
N SER A 383 -23.08 13.67 3.65
CA SER A 383 -22.46 14.31 2.48
C SER A 383 -20.98 13.91 2.33
N GLN A 384 -20.24 13.97 3.43
CA GLN A 384 -18.85 13.49 3.49
C GLN A 384 -18.58 12.85 4.84
N PHE A 385 -17.60 11.94 4.89
CA PHE A 385 -17.16 11.35 6.15
C PHE A 385 -15.65 11.14 6.19
N GLN A 386 -15.12 11.06 7.42
CA GLN A 386 -13.76 10.65 7.69
C GLN A 386 -13.70 9.87 9.00
N ILE A 387 -13.01 8.75 8.97
CA ILE A 387 -12.71 7.94 10.15
C ILE A 387 -11.32 8.32 10.64
N GLU A 388 -11.22 8.76 11.88
CA GLU A 388 -9.94 9.00 12.54
C GLU A 388 -9.74 7.98 13.65
N GLN A 389 -8.68 7.19 13.54
CA GLN A 389 -8.29 6.22 14.55
C GLN A 389 -6.97 6.64 15.18
N ARG A 390 -6.93 6.74 16.52
CA ARG A 390 -5.73 7.09 17.29
C ARG A 390 -5.20 5.91 18.08
N ASP A 391 -6.09 5.02 18.48
CA ASP A 391 -5.79 3.78 19.20
C ASP A 391 -6.73 2.66 18.76
N ARG A 392 -6.46 1.43 19.18
CA ARG A 392 -7.28 0.26 18.81
C ARG A 392 -8.63 0.19 19.53
N SER A 393 -8.82 0.96 20.59
CA SER A 393 -10.04 0.91 21.38
C SER A 393 -11.24 1.55 20.70
N GLY A 394 -11.02 2.42 19.69
CA GLY A 394 -12.12 3.08 19.02
C GLY A 394 -11.71 4.03 17.89
N ILE A 395 -12.71 4.78 17.43
CA ILE A 395 -12.58 5.75 16.35
C ILE A 395 -13.32 7.06 16.65
N THR A 396 -12.92 8.12 15.95
CA THR A 396 -13.74 9.31 15.74
C THR A 396 -14.32 9.27 14.32
N PHE A 397 -15.65 9.21 14.21
CA PHE A 397 -16.38 9.26 12.95
C PHE A 397 -16.78 10.71 12.70
N LYS A 398 -16.07 11.41 11.82
CA LYS A 398 -16.39 12.78 11.40
C LYS A 398 -17.41 12.73 10.26
N ILE A 399 -18.44 13.56 10.35
CA ILE A 399 -19.55 13.61 9.39
C ILE A 399 -19.76 15.06 8.95
N VAL A 400 -19.77 15.29 7.65
CA VAL A 400 -20.35 16.50 7.06
C VAL A 400 -21.81 16.18 6.72
N PRO A 401 -22.80 16.80 7.40
CA PRO A 401 -24.21 16.49 7.16
C PRO A 401 -24.67 17.06 5.81
N GLY A 402 -25.50 16.33 5.13
CA GLY A 402 -26.33 16.79 4.02
C GLY A 402 -27.77 17.06 4.48
N ASP A 403 -28.64 17.41 3.53
CA ASP A 403 -30.02 17.87 3.83
C ASP A 403 -30.89 16.84 4.55
N ASP A 404 -30.64 15.55 4.34
CA ASP A 404 -31.41 14.43 4.92
C ASP A 404 -30.81 13.89 6.23
N TRP A 405 -29.73 14.48 6.76
CA TRP A 405 -29.09 14.03 7.98
C TRP A 405 -29.94 14.23 9.21
N LYS A 406 -30.01 13.20 10.07
CA LYS A 406 -30.65 13.25 11.38
C LYS A 406 -29.75 12.65 12.45
N ASP A 407 -29.68 13.28 13.61
CA ASP A 407 -28.82 12.85 14.73
C ASP A 407 -29.15 11.45 15.26
N GLU A 408 -30.41 11.01 15.13
CA GLU A 408 -30.85 9.65 15.49
C GLU A 408 -30.13 8.55 14.71
N PHE A 409 -29.62 8.83 13.53
CA PHE A 409 -28.84 7.88 12.73
C PHE A 409 -27.50 7.47 13.36
N LYS A 410 -26.97 8.25 14.32
CA LYS A 410 -25.75 7.90 15.06
C LYS A 410 -25.87 6.55 15.77
N GLY A 411 -27.06 6.26 16.34
CA GLY A 411 -27.31 4.99 17.01
C GLY A 411 -27.26 3.78 16.07
N GLU A 412 -27.81 3.92 14.86
CA GLU A 412 -27.75 2.88 13.84
C GLU A 412 -26.31 2.64 13.35
N LEU A 413 -25.57 3.71 13.11
CA LEU A 413 -24.16 3.63 12.73
C LEU A 413 -23.33 2.93 13.81
N GLU A 414 -23.51 3.31 15.07
CA GLU A 414 -22.79 2.72 16.20
C GLU A 414 -23.07 1.22 16.35
N SER A 415 -24.34 0.80 16.23
CA SER A 415 -24.72 -0.61 16.29
C SER A 415 -24.01 -1.43 15.21
N ARG A 416 -24.03 -0.97 13.96
CA ARG A 416 -23.39 -1.65 12.83
C ARG A 416 -21.85 -1.67 12.94
N ILE A 417 -21.26 -0.62 13.53
CA ILE A 417 -19.82 -0.58 13.80
C ILE A 417 -19.46 -1.63 14.85
N LYS A 418 -20.21 -1.70 15.97
CA LYS A 418 -19.97 -2.66 17.03
C LYS A 418 -20.16 -4.12 16.58
N GLU A 419 -21.14 -4.39 15.74
CA GLU A 419 -21.33 -5.71 15.12
C GLU A 419 -20.08 -6.19 14.35
N ASN A 420 -19.38 -5.27 13.69
CA ASN A 420 -18.19 -5.60 12.88
C ASN A 420 -16.87 -5.51 13.64
N CYS A 421 -16.76 -4.57 14.57
CA CYS A 421 -15.51 -4.26 15.28
C CYS A 421 -15.47 -4.84 16.71
N GLY A 422 -16.61 -5.31 17.22
CA GLY A 422 -16.77 -5.85 18.59
C GLY A 422 -17.48 -4.87 19.52
N GLU A 423 -18.25 -5.39 20.49
CA GLU A 423 -19.06 -4.61 21.43
C GLU A 423 -18.26 -3.59 22.27
N GLY A 424 -17.00 -3.90 22.56
CA GLY A 424 -16.07 -3.00 23.28
C GLY A 424 -15.46 -1.89 22.44
N PHE A 425 -15.81 -1.77 21.16
CA PHE A 425 -15.25 -0.75 20.27
C PHE A 425 -15.95 0.60 20.45
N HIS A 426 -15.19 1.63 20.81
CA HIS A 426 -15.71 2.96 21.08
C HIS A 426 -15.85 3.78 19.80
N VAL A 427 -17.01 4.43 19.64
CA VAL A 427 -17.30 5.30 18.50
C VAL A 427 -17.64 6.71 18.98
N ARG A 428 -16.83 7.69 18.59
CA ARG A 428 -17.12 9.10 18.82
C ARG A 428 -17.58 9.76 17.53
N PHE A 429 -18.81 10.26 17.48
CA PHE A 429 -19.30 11.04 16.33
C PHE A 429 -18.94 12.51 16.47
N MET A 430 -18.48 13.12 15.38
CA MET A 430 -18.16 14.53 15.29
C MET A 430 -18.79 15.13 14.03
N ILE A 431 -19.72 16.04 14.20
CA ILE A 431 -20.28 16.80 13.08
C ILE A 431 -19.31 17.95 12.77
N VAL A 432 -18.93 18.09 11.50
CA VAL A 432 -18.00 19.09 11.00
C VAL A 432 -18.58 19.75 9.76
N ASP A 433 -18.18 21.00 9.50
CA ASP A 433 -18.65 21.74 8.32
C ASP A 433 -17.94 21.28 7.04
N GLU A 434 -16.69 20.85 7.15
CA GLU A 434 -15.88 20.35 6.04
C GLU A 434 -14.83 19.32 6.48
N ILE A 435 -14.40 18.47 5.56
CA ILE A 435 -13.26 17.57 5.74
C ILE A 435 -12.15 18.00 4.79
N PRO A 436 -11.00 18.49 5.33
CA PRO A 436 -9.92 19.01 4.50
C PRO A 436 -9.29 17.92 3.65
N LEU A 437 -8.93 18.26 2.43
CA LEU A 437 -8.18 17.39 1.54
C LEU A 437 -6.74 17.23 2.03
N ALA A 438 -6.14 16.07 1.75
CA ALA A 438 -4.71 15.85 1.96
C ALA A 438 -3.88 16.81 1.09
N ARG A 439 -2.59 17.02 1.43
CA ARG A 439 -1.66 17.85 0.63
C ARG A 439 -1.55 17.41 -0.84
N SER A 440 -1.92 16.19 -1.17
CA SER A 440 -1.97 15.66 -2.53
C SER A 440 -3.26 16.01 -3.29
N GLY A 441 -4.21 16.71 -2.68
CA GLY A 441 -5.53 17.00 -3.24
C GLY A 441 -6.50 15.80 -3.24
N LYS A 442 -6.14 14.70 -2.54
CA LYS A 442 -6.97 13.50 -2.39
C LYS A 442 -7.81 13.57 -1.13
N SER A 443 -9.03 13.03 -1.17
CA SER A 443 -9.80 12.76 0.03
C SER A 443 -9.22 11.57 0.78
N LYS A 444 -9.12 11.68 2.12
CA LYS A 444 -8.77 10.57 3.00
C LYS A 444 -10.00 10.18 3.81
N PHE A 445 -10.56 9.02 3.52
CA PHE A 445 -11.71 8.50 4.24
C PHE A 445 -11.33 7.90 5.60
N ILE A 446 -10.10 7.36 5.72
CA ILE A 446 -9.56 6.81 6.96
C ILE A 446 -8.21 7.47 7.23
N VAL A 447 -8.03 7.93 8.46
CA VAL A 447 -6.78 8.46 9.00
C VAL A 447 -6.48 7.65 10.24
N SER A 448 -5.65 6.61 10.10
CA SER A 448 -5.17 5.82 11.24
C SER A 448 -3.78 6.30 11.61
N ASN A 449 -3.64 6.78 12.84
CA ASN A 449 -2.39 7.27 13.43
C ASN A 449 -2.02 6.40 14.64
N ILE A 450 -2.20 5.08 14.53
CA ILE A 450 -1.81 4.13 15.57
C ILE A 450 -0.28 4.07 15.58
N GLU A 451 0.33 4.61 16.63
CA GLU A 451 1.77 4.48 16.90
C GLU A 451 1.99 3.30 17.84
N GLU A 452 2.28 2.14 17.30
CA GLU A 452 2.64 0.98 18.12
C GLU A 452 4.15 0.88 18.31
N ARG A 453 4.55 0.60 19.56
CA ARG A 453 5.93 0.29 19.93
C ARG A 453 5.97 -1.10 20.54
N LEU A 454 7.03 -1.85 20.23
CA LEU A 454 7.29 -3.11 20.91
C LEU A 454 7.76 -2.82 22.32
N VAL A 455 6.89 -3.07 23.30
CA VAL A 455 7.16 -2.82 24.73
C VAL A 455 7.20 -4.14 25.48
N ILE A 456 7.88 -4.15 26.62
CA ILE A 456 7.87 -5.31 27.52
C ILE A 456 6.45 -5.50 28.06
N LYS A 457 5.90 -6.68 27.85
CA LYS A 457 4.60 -7.13 28.39
C LYS A 457 4.74 -7.71 29.78
N SER A 458 5.79 -8.52 29.96
CA SER A 458 6.07 -9.21 31.21
C SER A 458 7.54 -9.60 31.33
N LYS A 459 7.97 -9.77 32.57
CA LYS A 459 9.32 -10.23 32.90
C LYS A 459 9.26 -11.15 34.12
N ILE A 460 9.93 -12.30 34.02
CA ILE A 460 10.26 -13.15 35.18
C ILE A 460 11.72 -12.88 35.48
N HIS A 461 12.00 -12.36 36.66
CA HIS A 461 13.33 -11.95 37.07
C HIS A 461 13.95 -13.00 38.00
N LYS A 462 15.22 -13.35 37.73
CA LYS A 462 16.02 -14.33 38.51
C LYS A 462 15.47 -15.75 38.46
N ALA A 463 14.87 -16.18 37.35
CA ALA A 463 14.53 -17.58 37.19
C ALA A 463 15.82 -18.42 37.07
N THR A 464 15.82 -19.60 37.67
CA THR A 464 16.89 -20.58 37.53
C THR A 464 16.48 -21.63 36.51
N ILE A 465 17.32 -21.91 35.51
CA ILE A 465 17.06 -23.00 34.57
C ILE A 465 17.15 -24.34 35.35
N SER A 466 16.02 -25.02 35.46
CA SER A 466 15.89 -26.25 36.25
C SER A 466 16.31 -27.51 35.49
N GLY A 467 16.49 -27.43 34.16
CA GLY A 467 16.89 -28.56 33.33
C GLY A 467 17.11 -28.22 31.86
N GLU A 468 17.64 -29.20 31.16
CA GLU A 468 17.91 -29.13 29.70
C GLU A 468 17.31 -30.37 29.03
N ASP A 469 16.73 -30.19 27.83
CA ASP A 469 16.22 -31.26 26.97
C ASP A 469 16.67 -31.03 25.53
N PRO A 470 17.90 -31.45 25.17
CA PRO A 470 18.44 -31.19 23.82
C PRO A 470 17.72 -31.92 22.70
N ASP A 471 16.96 -32.98 23.02
CA ASP A 471 16.21 -33.76 22.04
C ASP A 471 14.78 -33.21 21.78
N ASN A 472 14.38 -32.20 22.55
CA ASN A 472 13.09 -31.52 22.37
C ASN A 472 13.15 -30.47 21.27
N VAL A 473 11.98 -29.90 20.91
CA VAL A 473 11.91 -28.73 20.07
C VAL A 473 12.55 -27.51 20.75
N ASP A 474 12.99 -26.51 19.97
CA ASP A 474 13.55 -25.25 20.51
C ASP A 474 12.47 -24.50 21.30
N CYS A 475 12.38 -24.74 22.61
CA CYS A 475 11.36 -24.17 23.50
C CYS A 475 11.88 -23.91 24.90
N LEU A 476 11.09 -23.17 25.68
CA LEU A 476 11.21 -23.08 27.13
C LEU A 476 9.97 -23.72 27.76
N ILE A 477 10.12 -24.83 28.46
CA ILE A 477 9.04 -25.37 29.29
C ILE A 477 9.05 -24.62 30.61
N LEU A 478 7.97 -23.89 30.90
CA LEU A 478 7.87 -22.99 32.03
C LEU A 478 6.68 -23.37 32.91
N ASP A 479 6.87 -23.29 34.23
CA ASP A 479 5.82 -23.54 35.22
C ASP A 479 4.54 -22.76 34.88
N GLY A 480 3.40 -23.48 34.83
CA GLY A 480 2.10 -22.90 34.45
C GLY A 480 1.60 -21.81 35.44
N GLU A 481 2.00 -21.86 36.72
CA GLU A 481 1.67 -20.80 37.69
C GLU A 481 2.46 -19.52 37.39
N LEU A 482 3.76 -19.63 37.09
CA LEU A 482 4.59 -18.50 36.69
C LEU A 482 4.10 -17.88 35.39
N MET A 483 3.70 -18.70 34.40
CA MET A 483 3.10 -18.22 33.16
C MET A 483 1.83 -17.40 33.40
N LYS A 484 0.96 -17.88 34.28
CA LYS A 484 -0.28 -17.20 34.66
C LYS A 484 -0.01 -15.88 35.39
N LEU A 485 0.90 -15.87 36.36
CA LEU A 485 1.28 -14.67 37.14
C LEU A 485 1.96 -13.61 36.25
N SER A 486 2.81 -14.05 35.34
CA SER A 486 3.50 -13.15 34.38
C SER A 486 2.69 -12.85 33.14
N ASN A 487 1.49 -13.40 32.97
CA ASN A 487 0.65 -13.22 31.77
C ASN A 487 1.38 -13.65 30.47
N ILE A 488 2.15 -14.74 30.52
CA ILE A 488 2.78 -15.38 29.35
C ILE A 488 1.90 -16.57 28.94
N ALA A 489 1.55 -16.62 27.64
CA ALA A 489 0.74 -17.72 27.09
C ALA A 489 1.61 -18.84 26.50
N SER A 490 1.07 -20.07 26.47
CA SER A 490 1.73 -21.18 25.75
C SER A 490 1.79 -20.87 24.25
N GLY A 491 2.95 -21.10 23.62
CA GLY A 491 3.24 -20.71 22.24
C GLY A 491 3.71 -19.27 22.08
N GLU A 492 3.75 -18.47 23.16
CA GLU A 492 4.22 -17.09 23.08
C GLU A 492 5.76 -17.03 22.97
N LYS A 493 6.25 -16.14 22.11
CA LYS A 493 7.68 -15.88 21.94
C LYS A 493 8.23 -15.10 23.12
N VAL A 494 9.35 -15.56 23.67
CA VAL A 494 10.07 -14.91 24.76
C VAL A 494 11.55 -14.72 24.42
N LEU A 495 12.15 -13.72 25.06
CA LEU A 495 13.58 -13.50 25.10
C LEU A 495 14.10 -14.00 26.47
N ILE A 496 15.01 -14.93 26.45
CA ILE A 496 15.76 -15.37 27.64
C ILE A 496 17.10 -14.63 27.65
N VAL A 497 17.36 -13.90 28.71
CA VAL A 497 18.66 -13.26 28.97
C VAL A 497 19.32 -13.98 30.11
N ASP A 498 20.42 -14.64 29.84
CA ASP A 498 21.20 -15.35 30.80
C ASP A 498 22.09 -14.36 31.57
N ASN A 499 21.84 -14.24 32.88
CA ASN A 499 22.58 -13.36 33.78
C ASN A 499 23.93 -13.96 34.18
N THR A 500 24.12 -15.28 34.00
CA THR A 500 25.34 -16.01 34.38
C THR A 500 26.43 -15.83 33.33
N ASN A 501 26.10 -15.95 32.04
CA ASN A 501 27.08 -15.92 30.93
C ASN A 501 26.85 -14.80 29.90
N GLY A 502 25.73 -14.06 29.98
CA GLY A 502 25.39 -12.95 29.09
C GLY A 502 24.75 -13.37 27.77
N SER A 503 24.48 -14.65 27.56
CA SER A 503 23.80 -15.14 26.35
C SER A 503 22.38 -14.63 26.25
N ARG A 504 21.89 -14.54 25.02
CA ARG A 504 20.50 -14.13 24.72
C ARG A 504 19.94 -15.06 23.67
N ILE A 505 18.79 -15.67 23.97
CA ILE A 505 18.09 -16.54 23.03
C ILE A 505 16.62 -16.13 22.92
N GLU A 506 16.09 -16.23 21.73
CA GLU A 506 14.66 -16.10 21.48
C GLU A 506 14.10 -17.50 21.25
N THR A 507 13.03 -17.84 21.97
CA THR A 507 12.33 -19.12 21.84
C THR A 507 10.86 -18.93 22.16
N PHE A 508 10.06 -19.99 22.13
CA PHE A 508 8.65 -19.95 22.56
C PHE A 508 8.43 -20.78 23.82
N VAL A 509 7.40 -20.41 24.57
CA VAL A 509 7.10 -21.04 25.84
C VAL A 509 6.11 -22.20 25.66
N ILE A 510 6.34 -23.30 26.33
CA ILE A 510 5.39 -24.40 26.51
C ILE A 510 5.02 -24.48 28.00
N GLU A 511 3.73 -24.65 28.28
CA GLU A 511 3.24 -24.76 29.65
C GLU A 511 3.70 -26.07 30.30
N GLY A 512 4.43 -25.94 31.39
CA GLY A 512 4.85 -27.03 32.27
C GLY A 512 3.85 -27.28 33.40
N ALA A 513 4.15 -28.26 34.26
CA ALA A 513 3.31 -28.60 35.41
C ALA A 513 3.20 -27.40 36.37
N GLN A 514 1.97 -27.02 36.74
CA GLN A 514 1.70 -25.89 37.61
C GLN A 514 2.28 -26.10 39.02
N GLY A 515 2.98 -25.10 39.55
CA GLY A 515 3.63 -25.13 40.86
C GLY A 515 4.87 -26.06 40.94
N SER A 516 5.42 -26.45 39.79
CA SER A 516 6.59 -27.33 39.69
C SER A 516 7.94 -26.61 39.77
N GLY A 517 7.96 -25.29 39.62
CA GLY A 517 9.19 -24.50 39.48
C GLY A 517 9.98 -24.81 38.22
N GLN A 518 9.38 -25.46 37.22
CA GLN A 518 10.06 -25.82 35.99
C GLN A 518 10.42 -24.58 35.14
N ALA A 519 11.69 -24.55 34.71
CA ALA A 519 12.20 -23.69 33.63
C ALA A 519 13.22 -24.52 32.85
N VAL A 520 12.73 -25.33 31.88
CA VAL A 520 13.56 -26.28 31.11
C VAL A 520 13.77 -25.77 29.72
N VAL A 521 15.02 -25.61 29.29
CA VAL A 521 15.38 -25.19 27.94
C VAL A 521 15.50 -26.41 27.02
N GLY A 522 14.82 -26.38 25.86
CA GLY A 522 14.86 -27.44 24.87
C GLY A 522 15.68 -27.08 23.63
N GLY A 523 16.07 -28.11 22.86
CA GLY A 523 16.68 -28.01 21.55
C GLY A 523 18.01 -27.26 21.49
N ALA A 524 18.20 -26.43 20.48
CA ALA A 524 19.44 -25.69 20.26
C ALA A 524 19.73 -24.64 21.35
N GLY A 525 18.73 -24.21 22.11
CA GLY A 525 18.88 -23.31 23.26
C GLY A 525 19.82 -23.85 24.32
N THR A 526 19.90 -25.18 24.51
CA THR A 526 20.77 -25.86 25.47
C THR A 526 22.27 -25.68 25.21
N LYS A 527 22.66 -25.16 24.04
CA LYS A 527 24.05 -24.82 23.71
C LYS A 527 24.50 -23.48 24.30
N LEU A 528 23.58 -22.64 24.72
CA LEU A 528 23.84 -21.28 25.18
C LEU A 528 23.37 -21.01 26.60
N VAL A 529 22.36 -21.73 27.06
CA VAL A 529 21.76 -21.57 28.39
C VAL A 529 21.69 -22.96 29.06
N HIS A 530 22.23 -23.09 30.27
CA HIS A 530 22.46 -24.37 30.93
C HIS A 530 21.69 -24.50 32.26
N ALA A 531 21.45 -25.71 32.66
CA ALA A 531 20.86 -26.00 33.97
C ALA A 531 21.69 -25.37 35.11
N GLY A 532 21.02 -24.61 35.98
CA GLY A 532 21.63 -23.82 37.04
C GLY A 532 21.91 -22.37 36.69
N ASP A 533 21.79 -21.96 35.43
CA ASP A 533 21.95 -20.56 35.04
C ASP A 533 20.78 -19.70 35.58
N GLU A 534 21.14 -18.51 36.10
CA GLU A 534 20.15 -17.48 36.47
C GLU A 534 19.78 -16.67 35.22
N VAL A 535 18.49 -16.62 34.90
CA VAL A 535 17.98 -15.96 33.70
C VAL A 535 16.89 -14.93 33.99
N SER A 536 16.73 -13.99 33.07
CA SER A 536 15.53 -13.15 32.96
C SER A 536 14.74 -13.55 31.72
N ILE A 537 13.46 -13.87 31.87
CA ILE A 537 12.55 -14.27 30.80
C ILE A 537 11.63 -13.09 30.53
N MET A 538 11.61 -12.58 29.27
CA MET A 538 10.84 -11.40 28.88
C MET A 538 9.91 -11.72 27.73
N ALA A 539 8.65 -11.33 27.86
CA ALA A 539 7.67 -11.32 26.78
C ALA A 539 7.36 -9.87 26.35
N PHE A 540 7.02 -9.70 25.09
CA PHE A 540 6.79 -8.39 24.49
C PHE A 540 5.41 -8.32 23.85
N THR A 541 4.88 -7.12 23.75
CA THR A 541 3.63 -6.84 23.02
C THR A 541 3.74 -5.53 22.29
N TRP A 542 2.99 -5.39 21.20
CA TRP A 542 2.80 -4.11 20.57
C TRP A 542 1.83 -3.27 21.41
N SER A 543 2.18 -2.04 21.72
CA SER A 543 1.36 -1.11 22.50
C SER A 543 1.63 0.32 22.09
N GLU A 544 0.57 1.12 22.13
CA GLU A 544 0.62 2.57 21.94
C GLU A 544 1.10 3.26 23.22
N ASP A 545 0.83 2.65 24.37
CA ASP A 545 1.22 3.17 25.67
C ASP A 545 2.59 2.61 26.08
N SER A 546 3.59 3.48 26.12
CA SER A 546 4.94 3.15 26.60
C SER A 546 5.01 2.89 28.12
N HIS A 547 3.93 3.22 28.85
CA HIS A 547 3.83 3.09 30.30
C HIS A 547 2.79 2.04 30.74
N ARG A 548 2.40 1.14 29.83
CA ARG A 548 1.46 0.07 30.18
C ARG A 548 2.00 -0.74 31.36
N ASP A 549 1.15 -0.97 32.36
CA ASP A 549 1.46 -1.84 33.50
C ASP A 549 1.89 -3.22 32.99
N PHE A 550 3.18 -3.50 33.03
CA PHE A 550 3.71 -4.83 32.71
C PHE A 550 3.84 -5.69 33.96
N LYS A 551 3.70 -6.99 33.77
CA LYS A 551 3.83 -7.95 34.88
C LYS A 551 5.30 -8.30 35.08
N ASN A 552 5.91 -7.74 36.10
CA ASN A 552 7.28 -8.05 36.51
C ASN A 552 7.25 -8.84 37.80
N ILE A 553 7.71 -10.10 37.77
CA ILE A 553 7.71 -10.99 38.93
C ILE A 553 9.13 -11.37 39.32
N LEU A 554 9.37 -11.46 40.63
CA LEU A 554 10.58 -12.01 41.20
C LEU A 554 10.28 -13.43 41.66
N VAL A 555 11.18 -14.35 41.34
CA VAL A 555 11.16 -15.74 41.81
C VAL A 555 12.39 -16.04 42.69
N ASP A 556 12.32 -17.07 43.51
CA ASP A 556 13.45 -17.58 44.28
C ASP A 556 14.28 -18.62 43.50
N GLY A 557 15.29 -19.22 44.13
CA GLY A 557 16.17 -20.21 43.50
C GLY A 557 15.49 -21.52 43.08
N GLU A 558 14.28 -21.78 43.56
CA GLU A 558 13.43 -22.93 43.19
C GLU A 558 12.33 -22.52 42.20
N ASN A 559 12.42 -21.31 41.64
CA ASN A 559 11.44 -20.69 40.74
C ASN A 559 10.05 -20.49 41.35
N MET A 560 9.96 -20.36 42.66
CA MET A 560 8.68 -20.07 43.30
C MET A 560 8.46 -18.55 43.35
N PHE A 561 7.22 -18.13 43.11
CA PHE A 561 6.86 -16.72 43.13
C PHE A 561 7.12 -16.06 44.48
N VAL A 562 7.89 -14.96 44.50
CA VAL A 562 8.18 -14.20 45.70
C VAL A 562 7.29 -12.94 45.77
N ARG A 563 7.31 -12.08 44.75
CA ARG A 563 6.53 -10.84 44.72
C ARG A 563 6.48 -10.23 43.33
N PHE A 564 5.55 -9.33 43.12
CA PHE A 564 5.58 -8.41 41.98
C PHE A 564 6.64 -7.33 42.25
N LEU A 565 7.37 -6.96 41.18
CA LEU A 565 8.29 -5.84 41.19
C LEU A 565 7.63 -4.63 40.53
N THR A 566 7.62 -3.48 41.20
CA THR A 566 7.25 -2.19 40.62
C THR A 566 8.56 -1.51 40.24
N GLU A 567 8.87 -1.45 38.95
CA GLU A 567 9.98 -0.63 38.47
C GLU A 567 9.54 0.84 38.44
N ILE A 568 9.97 1.61 39.43
CA ILE A 568 10.08 3.04 39.33
C ILE A 568 11.50 3.30 38.81
N ALA A 569 11.62 3.98 37.65
CA ALA A 569 12.90 4.31 37.05
C ALA A 569 13.77 5.07 38.07
N GLY A 570 14.83 4.43 38.56
CA GLY A 570 15.81 5.06 39.46
C GLY A 570 16.02 4.41 40.81
N GLU A 571 15.23 3.43 41.25
CA GLU A 571 15.54 2.64 42.45
C GLU A 571 16.51 1.49 42.13
N LYS A 572 17.68 1.48 42.78
CA LYS A 572 18.56 0.32 42.77
C LYS A 572 17.88 -0.83 43.54
N LEU A 573 17.71 -1.96 42.89
CA LEU A 573 17.30 -3.24 43.46
C LEU A 573 18.27 -3.71 44.52
#